data_7c508217d0c958ba9c84e7343d125512
#
_entry.id   7c508217d0c958ba9c84e7343d125512
#
_cell.length_a   1.000
_cell.length_b   1.000
_cell.length_c   1.000
_cell.angle_alpha   90.00
_cell.angle_beta   90.00
_cell.angle_gamma   90.00
#
_symmetry.space_group_name_H-M   'P 1'
#
loop_
_entity.id
_entity.type
_entity.pdbx_description
1 polymer ?
#
loop_
_entity_poly.entity_id
_entity_poly.type
_entity_poly.pdbx_seq_one_letter_code
_entity_poly.pdbx_strand_id
1 'polypeptide(L)'
;MTVSRRGVLGLAGAAGAVGALGAGSPREPRPPGRVRTGFERLAADGYAELAGRRVGVVTNPTGITADARHLVDVLHADERVDLVAVFGPEHGFRGTAQAGGSEGAGRDPATGLPVYDTYGTSGRRLADLFTAAGIDTLVFDVQDVGARFYTYVWTLYDCMRAAALAGKAVVVLDRPNPVGGRRAAGPVLQRPYASFVGREPIALAHGMTVAELALLFNGEFLGAEGPRLRTVPMAGWRRGSFFGETGLPWVPPSPNVPTPDTALAYAGTCLFEGTNLSEGRGTTTPFELVGAEGVDRRWAEAANGLGLAGVWFREAWFTPAFSKHAGKVCGGVRLIVHDREAFDPVRAGIGLLVTARRVWSGFGWRADHWIDRLTGSDRVRTLVDAGAGVEEIAGDWSAGLARFAAVREEYLLYP
;
A
#
# COMPACT_ATOMS: atom_id res chain seq x y z
N MET A 1 2.47 20.44 -60.35
CA MET A 1 3.81 20.50 -60.97
C MET A 1 4.63 19.35 -60.47
N THR A 2 4.85 18.40 -61.33
CA THR A 2 5.68 17.17 -61.28
C THR A 2 7.14 17.53 -61.44
N VAL A 3 8.06 16.74 -60.88
CA VAL A 3 9.42 16.37 -61.35
C VAL A 3 10.25 15.93 -60.17
N SER A 4 11.05 14.91 -60.11
CA SER A 4 11.43 13.74 -60.90
C SER A 4 12.60 13.02 -60.17
N ARG A 5 12.65 11.71 -60.30
CA ARG A 5 13.72 10.80 -59.86
C ARG A 5 15.00 10.94 -60.67
N ARG A 6 16.13 10.53 -60.08
CA ARG A 6 17.35 9.84 -60.60
C ARG A 6 18.61 10.40 -59.93
N GLY A 7 19.65 9.68 -59.60
CA GLY A 7 20.11 8.41 -60.10
C GLY A 7 21.24 7.80 -59.24
N VAL A 8 21.42 6.55 -59.46
CA VAL A 8 22.42 5.61 -58.95
C VAL A 8 23.80 5.88 -59.54
N LEU A 9 24.86 5.67 -58.75
CA LEU A 9 26.12 5.11 -59.28
C LEU A 9 26.93 4.48 -58.12
N GLY A 10 27.22 3.20 -58.27
CA GLY A 10 28.05 2.40 -57.39
C GLY A 10 29.54 2.50 -57.77
N LEU A 11 30.37 2.12 -56.84
CA LEU A 11 31.74 1.67 -57.08
C LEU A 11 32.11 0.55 -56.11
N ALA A 12 32.48 -0.57 -56.64
CA ALA A 12 33.03 -1.74 -55.95
C ALA A 12 34.53 -1.53 -55.72
N GLY A 13 35.03 -2.10 -54.63
CA GLY A 13 36.48 -2.17 -54.43
C GLY A 13 36.96 -2.83 -53.12
N ALA A 14 37.39 -4.09 -53.24
CA ALA A 14 38.49 -4.78 -52.58
C ALA A 14 38.33 -5.27 -51.12
N ALA A 15 38.40 -6.56 -50.97
CA ALA A 15 38.56 -7.36 -49.77
C ALA A 15 39.90 -7.13 -49.08
N GLY A 16 39.83 -6.99 -47.75
CA GLY A 16 40.96 -7.12 -46.86
C GLY A 16 40.50 -7.88 -45.59
N ALA A 17 40.84 -9.17 -45.51
CA ALA A 17 40.59 -9.98 -44.31
C ALA A 17 41.62 -9.60 -43.25
N VAL A 18 41.15 -9.00 -42.15
CA VAL A 18 41.87 -8.88 -40.92
C VAL A 18 41.06 -9.54 -39.84
N GLY A 19 41.59 -10.59 -39.21
CA GLY A 19 40.99 -11.34 -38.14
C GLY A 19 40.71 -10.47 -36.94
N ALA A 20 39.44 -10.27 -36.63
CA ALA A 20 38.98 -9.62 -35.39
C ALA A 20 38.87 -10.68 -34.30
N LEU A 21 39.79 -10.64 -33.38
CA LEU A 21 39.63 -11.22 -32.05
C LEU A 21 38.30 -10.71 -31.47
N GLY A 22 37.36 -11.65 -31.25
CA GLY A 22 36.06 -11.34 -30.68
C GLY A 22 36.17 -10.79 -29.25
N ALA A 23 36.22 -9.46 -29.13
CA ALA A 23 35.84 -8.79 -27.89
C ALA A 23 34.32 -8.99 -27.71
N GLY A 24 33.97 -9.90 -26.83
CA GLY A 24 32.58 -10.07 -26.43
C GLY A 24 32.03 -8.73 -26.00
N SER A 25 31.03 -8.22 -26.69
CA SER A 25 30.28 -7.04 -26.27
C SER A 25 29.85 -7.23 -24.82
N PRO A 26 29.99 -6.24 -23.94
CA PRO A 26 29.47 -6.33 -22.57
C PRO A 26 27.98 -6.66 -22.71
N ARG A 27 27.60 -7.82 -22.17
CA ARG A 27 26.21 -8.23 -22.09
C ARG A 27 25.50 -7.15 -21.30
N GLU A 28 24.63 -6.37 -21.94
CA GLU A 28 23.73 -5.47 -21.22
C GLU A 28 23.06 -6.26 -20.09
N PRO A 29 23.01 -5.72 -18.87
CA PRO A 29 22.35 -6.41 -17.78
C PRO A 29 20.92 -6.71 -18.22
N ARG A 30 20.58 -7.99 -18.28
CA ARG A 30 19.22 -8.43 -18.56
C ARG A 30 18.31 -7.69 -17.59
N PRO A 31 17.24 -7.02 -18.04
CA PRO A 31 16.30 -6.38 -17.13
C PRO A 31 15.90 -7.41 -16.07
N PRO A 32 15.83 -7.02 -14.77
CA PRO A 32 15.44 -7.95 -13.73
C PRO A 32 14.14 -8.61 -14.14
N GLY A 33 14.08 -9.94 -14.07
CA GLY A 33 12.88 -10.69 -14.39
C GLY A 33 11.73 -10.17 -13.52
N ARG A 34 10.51 -10.07 -14.08
CA ARG A 34 9.30 -9.66 -13.36
C ARG A 34 9.21 -10.37 -12.00
N VAL A 35 8.78 -9.64 -10.96
CA VAL A 35 8.45 -10.22 -9.66
C VAL A 35 7.34 -11.25 -9.81
N ARG A 36 7.49 -12.42 -9.20
CA ARG A 36 6.42 -13.40 -9.06
C ARG A 36 5.81 -13.28 -7.67
N THR A 37 4.50 -13.07 -7.60
CA THR A 37 3.75 -12.94 -6.34
C THR A 37 3.73 -14.27 -5.58
N GLY A 38 3.35 -14.22 -4.29
CA GLY A 38 3.12 -15.45 -3.52
C GLY A 38 2.10 -16.38 -4.18
N PHE A 39 1.02 -15.82 -4.76
CA PHE A 39 0.04 -16.62 -5.50
C PHE A 39 0.66 -17.35 -6.70
N GLU A 40 1.45 -16.68 -7.51
CA GLU A 40 2.11 -17.30 -8.68
C GLU A 40 3.11 -18.39 -8.25
N ARG A 41 3.73 -18.24 -7.09
CA ARG A 41 4.61 -19.27 -6.53
C ARG A 41 3.83 -20.47 -6.01
N LEU A 42 2.73 -20.23 -5.30
CA LEU A 42 1.81 -21.28 -4.84
C LEU A 42 1.26 -22.10 -6.02
N ALA A 43 0.84 -21.42 -7.09
CA ALA A 43 0.36 -22.07 -8.32
C ALA A 43 1.45 -22.89 -9.02
N ALA A 44 2.67 -22.37 -9.09
CA ALA A 44 3.83 -23.08 -9.68
C ALA A 44 4.23 -24.33 -8.89
N ASP A 45 3.96 -24.36 -7.57
CA ASP A 45 4.15 -25.53 -6.69
C ASP A 45 2.94 -26.47 -6.66
N GLY A 46 2.00 -26.30 -7.59
CA GLY A 46 0.80 -27.15 -7.69
C GLY A 46 -0.17 -27.02 -6.52
N TYR A 47 -0.16 -25.90 -5.80
CA TYR A 47 -1.00 -25.62 -4.62
C TYR A 47 -0.74 -26.57 -3.43
N ALA A 48 0.49 -27.06 -3.27
CA ALA A 48 0.83 -28.06 -2.26
C ALA A 48 0.41 -27.66 -0.83
N GLU A 49 0.51 -26.37 -0.47
CA GLU A 49 0.10 -25.84 0.84
C GLU A 49 -1.42 -25.90 1.09
N LEU A 50 -2.23 -26.09 0.04
CA LEU A 50 -3.69 -26.13 0.10
C LEU A 50 -4.26 -27.55 -0.09
N ALA A 51 -3.42 -28.53 -0.41
CA ALA A 51 -3.85 -29.87 -0.76
C ALA A 51 -4.68 -30.53 0.35
N GLY A 52 -5.86 -31.07 -0.01
CA GLY A 52 -6.77 -31.76 0.89
C GLY A 52 -7.42 -30.87 1.96
N ARG A 53 -7.43 -29.55 1.77
CA ARG A 53 -8.00 -28.59 2.71
C ARG A 53 -9.18 -27.86 2.09
N ARG A 54 -10.20 -27.58 2.90
CA ARG A 54 -11.29 -26.66 2.52
C ARG A 54 -10.80 -25.22 2.70
N VAL A 55 -10.67 -24.51 1.60
CA VAL A 55 -10.01 -23.20 1.52
C VAL A 55 -11.03 -22.07 1.52
N GLY A 56 -10.82 -21.07 2.37
CA GLY A 56 -11.43 -19.76 2.27
C GLY A 56 -10.40 -18.71 1.90
N VAL A 57 -10.75 -17.74 1.07
CA VAL A 57 -9.81 -16.69 0.62
C VAL A 57 -10.28 -15.31 1.07
N VAL A 58 -9.43 -14.59 1.81
CA VAL A 58 -9.58 -13.14 2.02
C VAL A 58 -8.88 -12.42 0.88
N THR A 59 -9.62 -11.69 0.07
CA THR A 59 -9.08 -10.98 -1.09
C THR A 59 -10.01 -9.87 -1.56
N ASN A 60 -9.49 -9.04 -2.48
CA ASN A 60 -10.19 -7.95 -3.14
C ASN A 60 -9.74 -7.86 -4.61
N PRO A 61 -10.10 -6.81 -5.40
CA PRO A 61 -9.69 -6.70 -6.80
C PRO A 61 -8.19 -6.80 -7.07
N THR A 62 -7.34 -6.57 -6.07
CA THR A 62 -5.88 -6.68 -6.22
C THR A 62 -5.37 -8.11 -6.27
N GLY A 63 -6.19 -9.08 -5.87
CA GLY A 63 -5.88 -10.51 -5.89
C GLY A 63 -5.85 -11.04 -7.32
N ILE A 64 -4.86 -10.66 -8.13
CA ILE A 64 -4.72 -11.05 -9.52
C ILE A 64 -3.40 -11.74 -9.83
N THR A 65 -3.44 -12.54 -10.89
CA THR A 65 -2.26 -13.07 -11.60
C THR A 65 -1.61 -11.99 -12.47
N ALA A 66 -0.43 -12.27 -13.00
CA ALA A 66 0.26 -11.35 -13.91
C ALA A 66 -0.47 -11.09 -15.23
N ASP A 67 -1.32 -12.03 -15.67
CA ASP A 67 -2.19 -11.91 -16.83
C ASP A 67 -3.58 -11.36 -16.46
N ALA A 68 -3.68 -10.71 -15.30
CA ALA A 68 -4.85 -9.97 -14.79
C ALA A 68 -6.10 -10.83 -14.54
N ARG A 69 -5.98 -12.15 -14.38
CA ARG A 69 -7.09 -13.00 -13.94
C ARG A 69 -7.21 -12.93 -12.42
N HIS A 70 -8.43 -12.86 -11.92
CA HIS A 70 -8.64 -12.84 -10.46
C HIS A 70 -8.29 -14.22 -9.85
N LEU A 71 -7.57 -14.21 -8.72
CA LEU A 71 -7.09 -15.46 -8.09
C LEU A 71 -8.24 -16.40 -7.68
N VAL A 72 -9.39 -15.87 -7.28
CA VAL A 72 -10.56 -16.68 -6.92
C VAL A 72 -11.07 -17.47 -8.13
N ASP A 73 -11.13 -16.84 -9.31
CA ASP A 73 -11.54 -17.50 -10.53
C ASP A 73 -10.56 -18.63 -10.93
N VAL A 74 -9.25 -18.37 -10.74
CA VAL A 74 -8.20 -19.35 -11.00
C VAL A 74 -8.24 -20.53 -10.03
N LEU A 75 -8.39 -20.27 -8.72
CA LEU A 75 -8.47 -21.31 -7.70
C LEU A 75 -9.75 -22.14 -7.83
N HIS A 76 -10.89 -21.48 -8.15
CA HIS A 76 -12.18 -22.17 -8.32
C HIS A 76 -12.20 -23.10 -9.53
N ALA A 77 -11.46 -22.76 -10.59
CA ALA A 77 -11.35 -23.57 -11.80
C ALA A 77 -10.36 -24.76 -11.67
N ASP A 78 -9.55 -24.79 -10.60
CA ASP A 78 -8.52 -25.82 -10.43
C ASP A 78 -8.99 -26.91 -9.45
N GLU A 79 -9.22 -28.12 -9.97
CA GLU A 79 -9.73 -29.27 -9.21
C GLU A 79 -8.83 -29.71 -8.03
N ARG A 80 -7.57 -29.24 -7.96
CA ARG A 80 -6.65 -29.51 -6.86
C ARG A 80 -6.95 -28.69 -5.61
N VAL A 81 -7.82 -27.66 -5.72
CA VAL A 81 -8.14 -26.73 -4.64
C VAL A 81 -9.62 -26.79 -4.33
N ASP A 82 -9.99 -27.19 -3.13
CA ASP A 82 -11.36 -27.12 -2.63
C ASP A 82 -11.66 -25.71 -2.08
N LEU A 83 -11.91 -24.75 -2.99
CA LEU A 83 -12.27 -23.38 -2.64
C LEU A 83 -13.76 -23.30 -2.29
N VAL A 84 -14.08 -23.04 -1.02
CA VAL A 84 -15.46 -23.09 -0.50
C VAL A 84 -16.06 -21.73 -0.14
N ALA A 85 -15.22 -20.69 0.06
CA ALA A 85 -15.70 -19.38 0.48
C ALA A 85 -14.73 -18.25 0.10
N VAL A 86 -15.29 -17.06 -0.06
CA VAL A 86 -14.56 -15.80 -0.24
C VAL A 86 -14.92 -14.83 0.89
N PHE A 87 -13.93 -14.05 1.36
CA PHE A 87 -14.08 -13.07 2.42
C PHE A 87 -13.64 -11.71 1.90
N GLY A 88 -14.56 -10.74 1.79
CA GLY A 88 -14.31 -9.39 1.31
C GLY A 88 -13.89 -8.47 2.46
N PRO A 89 -12.75 -7.73 2.35
CA PRO A 89 -12.37 -6.68 3.29
C PRO A 89 -13.13 -5.37 3.01
N GLU A 90 -12.67 -4.26 3.60
CA GLU A 90 -13.12 -2.91 3.22
C GLU A 90 -13.10 -2.75 1.68
N HIS A 91 -14.04 -2.01 1.13
CA HIS A 91 -14.36 -1.88 -0.29
C HIS A 91 -15.00 -3.11 -0.93
N GLY A 92 -15.01 -4.27 -0.28
CA GLY A 92 -15.62 -5.51 -0.76
C GLY A 92 -14.69 -6.38 -1.61
N PHE A 93 -15.19 -7.56 -1.94
CA PHE A 93 -14.46 -8.56 -2.74
C PHE A 93 -14.23 -8.10 -4.20
N ARG A 94 -15.25 -7.49 -4.83
CA ARG A 94 -15.17 -6.95 -6.21
C ARG A 94 -14.83 -5.45 -6.24
N GLY A 95 -14.73 -4.77 -5.06
CA GLY A 95 -14.18 -3.43 -4.92
C GLY A 95 -15.13 -2.29 -5.29
N THR A 96 -16.44 -2.50 -5.21
CA THR A 96 -17.42 -1.49 -5.64
C THR A 96 -17.74 -0.44 -4.57
N ALA A 97 -17.40 -0.69 -3.29
CA ALA A 97 -17.72 0.20 -2.19
C ALA A 97 -16.67 1.28 -1.98
N GLN A 98 -17.11 2.48 -1.60
CA GLN A 98 -16.24 3.59 -1.22
C GLN A 98 -15.60 3.39 0.15
N ALA A 99 -14.65 4.28 0.52
CA ALA A 99 -13.99 4.25 1.81
C ALA A 99 -15.00 4.29 2.97
N GLY A 100 -14.80 3.41 3.95
CA GLY A 100 -15.73 3.24 5.06
C GLY A 100 -16.92 2.33 4.76
N GLY A 101 -16.95 1.67 3.59
CA GLY A 101 -18.01 0.76 3.17
C GLY A 101 -17.53 -0.63 2.75
N SER A 102 -18.49 -1.55 2.61
CA SER A 102 -18.28 -2.90 2.07
C SER A 102 -19.43 -3.28 1.13
N GLU A 103 -19.27 -4.37 0.39
CA GLU A 103 -20.30 -4.90 -0.51
C GLU A 103 -21.36 -5.74 0.23
N GLY A 104 -21.12 -6.05 1.51
CA GLY A 104 -21.94 -6.97 2.27
C GLY A 104 -21.71 -8.44 1.92
N ALA A 105 -22.49 -9.32 2.55
CA ALA A 105 -22.46 -10.76 2.30
C ALA A 105 -23.37 -11.16 1.12
N GLY A 106 -22.97 -12.18 0.36
CA GLY A 106 -23.75 -12.63 -0.81
C GLY A 106 -23.16 -13.86 -1.48
N ARG A 107 -23.36 -13.96 -2.79
CA ARG A 107 -22.73 -14.95 -3.65
C ARG A 107 -22.01 -14.26 -4.81
N ASP A 108 -20.82 -14.72 -5.11
CA ASP A 108 -20.09 -14.25 -6.29
C ASP A 108 -20.79 -14.72 -7.58
N PRO A 109 -21.20 -13.83 -8.47
CA PRO A 109 -21.93 -14.20 -9.67
C PRO A 109 -21.11 -15.02 -10.68
N ALA A 110 -19.76 -14.93 -10.62
CA ALA A 110 -18.89 -15.66 -11.54
C ALA A 110 -18.67 -17.12 -11.11
N THR A 111 -18.50 -17.37 -9.82
CA THR A 111 -18.17 -18.72 -9.30
C THR A 111 -19.32 -19.38 -8.53
N GLY A 112 -20.33 -18.61 -8.12
CA GLY A 112 -21.39 -19.09 -7.23
C GLY A 112 -20.97 -19.27 -5.77
N LEU A 113 -19.71 -19.01 -5.44
CA LEU A 113 -19.17 -19.14 -4.09
C LEU A 113 -19.84 -18.16 -3.10
N PRO A 114 -20.05 -18.56 -1.84
CA PRO A 114 -20.50 -17.64 -0.81
C PRO A 114 -19.42 -16.59 -0.55
N VAL A 115 -19.84 -15.33 -0.47
CA VAL A 115 -19.01 -14.18 -0.09
C VAL A 115 -19.44 -13.70 1.27
N TYR A 116 -18.51 -13.64 2.20
CA TYR A 116 -18.68 -13.11 3.55
C TYR A 116 -18.05 -11.74 3.67
N ASP A 117 -18.71 -10.83 4.38
CA ASP A 117 -18.18 -9.50 4.68
C ASP A 117 -17.37 -9.54 5.97
N THR A 118 -16.08 -9.19 5.89
CA THR A 118 -15.20 -9.10 7.05
C THR A 118 -14.99 -7.67 7.55
N TYR A 119 -15.47 -6.66 6.81
CA TYR A 119 -15.29 -5.27 7.19
C TYR A 119 -16.01 -4.95 8.51
N GLY A 120 -15.28 -4.32 9.44
CA GLY A 120 -15.82 -4.01 10.77
C GLY A 120 -16.11 -5.23 11.66
N THR A 121 -15.68 -6.43 11.24
CA THR A 121 -15.89 -7.69 11.97
C THR A 121 -14.56 -8.22 12.51
N SER A 122 -14.52 -8.61 13.79
CA SER A 122 -13.31 -9.12 14.44
C SER A 122 -13.62 -10.10 15.57
N GLY A 123 -12.58 -10.70 16.15
CA GLY A 123 -12.68 -11.59 17.31
C GLY A 123 -13.61 -12.80 17.08
N ARG A 124 -14.45 -13.11 18.06
CA ARG A 124 -15.35 -14.28 18.01
C ARG A 124 -16.31 -14.24 16.82
N ARG A 125 -16.89 -13.09 16.51
CA ARG A 125 -17.82 -12.95 15.39
C ARG A 125 -17.16 -13.33 14.05
N LEU A 126 -15.93 -12.93 13.81
CA LEU A 126 -15.18 -13.31 12.61
C LEU A 126 -14.80 -14.80 12.63
N ALA A 127 -14.45 -15.36 13.79
CA ALA A 127 -14.19 -16.78 13.97
C ALA A 127 -15.42 -17.65 13.66
N ASP A 128 -16.61 -17.18 14.06
CA ASP A 128 -17.87 -17.85 13.78
C ASP A 128 -18.19 -17.86 12.27
N LEU A 129 -17.82 -16.78 11.52
CA LEU A 129 -17.94 -16.77 10.06
C LEU A 129 -17.03 -17.83 9.41
N PHE A 130 -15.79 -17.98 9.86
CA PHE A 130 -14.87 -19.02 9.37
C PHE A 130 -15.39 -20.44 9.66
N THR A 131 -15.97 -20.63 10.83
CA THR A 131 -16.58 -21.90 11.22
C THR A 131 -17.81 -22.20 10.37
N ALA A 132 -18.70 -21.23 10.18
CA ALA A 132 -19.90 -21.37 9.37
C ALA A 132 -19.59 -21.62 7.89
N ALA A 133 -18.54 -21.00 7.35
CA ALA A 133 -18.04 -21.26 6.01
C ALA A 133 -17.41 -22.66 5.87
N GLY A 134 -17.13 -23.34 6.98
CA GLY A 134 -16.58 -24.70 7.00
C GLY A 134 -15.16 -24.81 6.47
N ILE A 135 -14.37 -23.74 6.53
CA ILE A 135 -12.99 -23.75 6.07
C ILE A 135 -12.05 -24.45 7.04
N ASP A 136 -10.94 -25.01 6.54
CA ASP A 136 -9.82 -25.54 7.32
C ASP A 136 -8.65 -24.58 7.30
N THR A 137 -8.48 -23.87 6.18
CA THR A 137 -7.38 -22.95 5.93
C THR A 137 -7.92 -21.64 5.33
N LEU A 138 -7.48 -20.54 5.92
CA LEU A 138 -7.71 -19.20 5.40
C LEU A 138 -6.50 -18.76 4.58
N VAL A 139 -6.70 -18.43 3.33
CA VAL A 139 -5.69 -17.80 2.47
C VAL A 139 -5.90 -16.29 2.50
N PHE A 140 -4.83 -15.51 2.62
CA PHE A 140 -4.87 -14.06 2.54
C PHE A 140 -4.03 -13.57 1.35
N ASP A 141 -4.65 -12.84 0.44
CA ASP A 141 -4.00 -12.24 -0.73
C ASP A 141 -4.63 -10.88 -1.04
N VAL A 142 -4.05 -9.81 -0.50
CA VAL A 142 -4.49 -8.42 -0.68
C VAL A 142 -3.27 -7.52 -0.81
N GLN A 143 -3.28 -6.57 -1.76
CA GLN A 143 -2.22 -5.57 -1.93
C GLN A 143 -2.35 -4.49 -0.85
N ASP A 144 -1.31 -4.32 -0.05
CA ASP A 144 -1.12 -3.21 0.88
C ASP A 144 -0.45 -1.99 0.20
N VAL A 145 -0.44 -0.83 0.88
CA VAL A 145 0.19 0.42 0.38
C VAL A 145 1.35 0.91 1.25
N GLY A 146 1.78 0.13 2.24
CA GLY A 146 2.96 0.45 3.07
C GLY A 146 2.68 1.38 4.25
N ALA A 147 1.44 1.70 4.55
CA ALA A 147 1.05 2.63 5.61
C ALA A 147 0.17 1.95 6.67
N ARG A 148 0.50 2.12 7.97
CA ARG A 148 -0.20 1.52 9.10
C ARG A 148 -1.71 1.75 9.08
N PHE A 149 -2.16 2.93 8.74
CA PHE A 149 -3.57 3.28 8.75
C PHE A 149 -4.34 2.78 7.52
N TYR A 150 -3.68 2.09 6.57
CA TYR A 150 -4.36 1.39 5.49
C TYR A 150 -4.86 0.04 6.00
N THR A 151 -6.17 -0.13 6.10
CA THR A 151 -6.83 -1.10 6.98
C THR A 151 -6.59 -2.57 6.66
N TYR A 152 -6.06 -2.91 5.48
CA TYR A 152 -5.86 -4.30 5.08
C TYR A 152 -4.86 -5.07 5.95
N VAL A 153 -3.84 -4.40 6.47
CA VAL A 153 -2.90 -5.05 7.41
C VAL A 153 -3.60 -5.40 8.73
N TRP A 154 -4.62 -4.63 9.13
CA TRP A 154 -5.42 -4.93 10.32
C TRP A 154 -6.54 -5.93 10.03
N THR A 155 -7.06 -5.99 8.81
CA THR A 155 -7.90 -7.12 8.36
C THR A 155 -7.11 -8.43 8.45
N LEU A 156 -5.85 -8.46 8.02
CA LEU A 156 -4.97 -9.62 8.21
C LEU A 156 -4.82 -9.99 9.69
N TYR A 157 -4.49 -9.01 10.54
CA TYR A 157 -4.33 -9.22 11.98
C TYR A 157 -5.60 -9.79 12.63
N ASP A 158 -6.77 -9.21 12.34
CA ASP A 158 -8.05 -9.68 12.86
C ASP A 158 -8.40 -11.07 12.33
N CYS A 159 -8.11 -11.35 11.06
CA CYS A 159 -8.29 -12.67 10.45
C CYS A 159 -7.37 -13.72 11.12
N MET A 160 -6.13 -13.39 11.41
CA MET A 160 -5.20 -14.29 12.11
C MET A 160 -5.72 -14.63 13.53
N ARG A 161 -6.15 -13.63 14.28
CA ARG A 161 -6.75 -13.86 15.61
C ARG A 161 -8.02 -14.71 15.54
N ALA A 162 -8.88 -14.42 14.59
CA ALA A 162 -10.14 -15.16 14.41
C ALA A 162 -9.87 -16.61 13.95
N ALA A 163 -8.90 -16.82 13.06
CA ALA A 163 -8.48 -18.15 12.62
C ALA A 163 -7.95 -18.99 13.80
N ALA A 164 -7.13 -18.38 14.66
CA ALA A 164 -6.66 -19.04 15.89
C ALA A 164 -7.82 -19.45 16.80
N LEU A 165 -8.77 -18.55 17.07
CA LEU A 165 -9.98 -18.83 17.86
C LEU A 165 -10.85 -19.93 17.28
N ALA A 166 -10.88 -20.08 15.95
CA ALA A 166 -11.60 -21.11 15.22
C ALA A 166 -10.79 -22.39 14.97
N GLY A 167 -9.52 -22.45 15.40
CA GLY A 167 -8.62 -23.58 15.15
C GLY A 167 -8.21 -23.76 13.68
N LYS A 168 -8.25 -22.69 12.87
CA LYS A 168 -7.94 -22.70 11.45
C LYS A 168 -6.48 -22.33 11.19
N ALA A 169 -5.90 -22.86 10.09
CA ALA A 169 -4.60 -22.42 9.59
C ALA A 169 -4.73 -21.15 8.75
N VAL A 170 -3.65 -20.37 8.66
CA VAL A 170 -3.56 -19.18 7.81
C VAL A 170 -2.38 -19.33 6.85
N VAL A 171 -2.62 -19.05 5.57
CA VAL A 171 -1.61 -18.99 4.51
C VAL A 171 -1.63 -17.58 3.93
N VAL A 172 -0.52 -16.85 4.04
CA VAL A 172 -0.38 -15.50 3.47
C VAL A 172 0.42 -15.55 2.18
N LEU A 173 -0.20 -15.13 1.09
CA LEU A 173 0.42 -15.03 -0.23
C LEU A 173 0.98 -13.61 -0.38
N ASP A 174 2.30 -13.50 -0.45
CA ASP A 174 2.95 -12.20 -0.34
C ASP A 174 2.88 -11.37 -1.61
N ARG A 175 2.80 -10.04 -1.44
CA ARG A 175 2.79 -9.00 -2.46
C ARG A 175 3.80 -7.91 -2.16
N PRO A 176 4.30 -7.19 -3.21
CA PRO A 176 5.25 -6.11 -2.99
C PRO A 176 4.70 -5.03 -2.06
N ASN A 177 5.55 -4.51 -1.18
CA ASN A 177 5.28 -3.18 -0.64
C ASN A 177 5.50 -2.15 -1.76
N PRO A 178 4.47 -1.41 -2.21
CA PRO A 178 4.57 -0.59 -3.42
C PRO A 178 5.49 0.62 -3.28
N VAL A 179 5.76 1.03 -2.04
CA VAL A 179 6.60 2.18 -1.71
C VAL A 179 8.01 1.78 -1.27
N GLY A 180 8.37 0.51 -1.52
CA GLY A 180 9.64 -0.07 -1.09
C GLY A 180 9.63 -0.51 0.38
N GLY A 181 10.73 -1.12 0.81
CA GLY A 181 10.83 -1.72 2.15
C GLY A 181 12.17 -1.46 2.84
N ARG A 182 13.01 -0.56 2.33
CA ARG A 182 14.35 -0.33 2.92
C ARG A 182 14.31 0.14 4.36
N ARG A 183 13.36 1.01 4.69
CA ARG A 183 13.25 1.60 6.04
C ARG A 183 11.79 1.82 6.41
N ALA A 184 11.55 1.79 7.71
CA ALA A 184 10.33 2.30 8.29
C ALA A 184 10.45 3.82 8.53
N ALA A 185 9.32 4.53 8.59
CA ALA A 185 9.30 5.97 8.84
C ALA A 185 8.08 6.38 9.68
N GLY A 186 8.24 7.52 10.35
CA GLY A 186 7.19 8.13 11.16
C GLY A 186 6.97 7.50 12.54
N PRO A 187 5.98 8.00 13.28
CA PRO A 187 5.75 7.58 14.67
C PRO A 187 5.22 6.15 14.76
N VAL A 188 5.68 5.43 15.77
CA VAL A 188 5.14 4.13 16.18
C VAL A 188 3.87 4.35 17.00
N LEU A 189 2.83 3.53 16.76
CA LEU A 189 1.59 3.59 17.51
C LEU A 189 1.83 3.35 19.00
N GLN A 190 1.27 4.21 19.84
CA GLN A 190 1.14 4.00 21.26
C GLN A 190 -0.21 3.31 21.57
N ARG A 191 -0.21 2.24 22.37
CA ARG A 191 -1.40 1.40 22.64
C ARG A 191 -2.68 2.18 23.06
N PRO A 192 -2.63 3.29 23.83
CA PRO A 192 -3.83 4.06 24.14
C PRO A 192 -4.56 4.67 22.93
N TYR A 193 -3.86 4.81 21.79
CA TYR A 193 -4.42 5.33 20.54
C TYR A 193 -4.82 4.22 19.55
N ALA A 194 -4.79 2.97 19.99
CA ALA A 194 -5.17 1.84 19.15
C ALA A 194 -6.62 1.98 18.66
N SER A 195 -6.84 1.65 17.39
CA SER A 195 -8.12 1.76 16.70
C SER A 195 -8.15 0.83 15.50
N PHE A 196 -9.20 0.89 14.68
CA PHE A 196 -9.26 0.11 13.44
C PHE A 196 -8.23 0.54 12.38
N VAL A 197 -7.60 1.72 12.49
CA VAL A 197 -6.50 2.20 11.64
C VAL A 197 -5.11 1.96 12.25
N GLY A 198 -5.04 1.22 13.35
CA GLY A 198 -3.78 0.89 14.03
C GLY A 198 -4.05 0.07 15.27
N ARG A 199 -3.79 -1.25 15.25
CA ARG A 199 -4.08 -2.13 16.39
C ARG A 199 -2.87 -2.33 17.30
N GLU A 200 -1.68 -2.45 16.72
CA GLU A 200 -0.45 -2.79 17.42
C GLU A 200 0.68 -1.81 17.11
N PRO A 201 1.71 -1.74 17.98
CA PRO A 201 2.80 -0.78 17.88
C PRO A 201 3.73 -1.01 16.68
N ILE A 202 3.30 -0.65 15.48
CA ILE A 202 4.15 -0.58 14.29
C ILE A 202 4.31 0.87 13.82
N ALA A 203 5.36 1.14 13.04
CA ALA A 203 5.61 2.48 12.49
C ALA A 203 4.52 2.89 11.49
N LEU A 204 4.33 4.19 11.30
CA LEU A 204 3.34 4.76 10.39
C LEU A 204 3.56 4.27 8.96
N ALA A 205 4.79 4.39 8.42
CA ALA A 205 5.22 3.69 7.22
C ALA A 205 6.08 2.50 7.66
N HIS A 206 5.54 1.28 7.58
CA HIS A 206 6.15 0.13 8.23
C HIS A 206 7.31 -0.50 7.44
N GLY A 207 7.40 -0.26 6.13
CA GLY A 207 8.49 -0.77 5.29
C GLY A 207 8.55 -2.30 5.21
N MET A 208 7.45 -2.99 5.36
CA MET A 208 7.33 -4.45 5.34
C MET A 208 6.35 -4.89 4.28
N THR A 209 6.48 -6.15 3.81
CA THR A 209 5.45 -6.81 3.00
C THR A 209 4.36 -7.38 3.89
N VAL A 210 3.24 -7.82 3.28
CA VAL A 210 2.11 -8.41 4.01
C VAL A 210 2.51 -9.71 4.73
N ALA A 211 3.34 -10.55 4.09
CA ALA A 211 3.83 -11.78 4.73
C ALA A 211 4.79 -11.49 5.90
N GLU A 212 5.65 -10.48 5.76
CA GLU A 212 6.53 -10.04 6.84
C GLU A 212 5.73 -9.49 8.02
N LEU A 213 4.68 -8.69 7.76
CA LEU A 213 3.77 -8.24 8.80
C LEU A 213 3.04 -9.40 9.48
N ALA A 214 2.61 -10.41 8.72
CA ALA A 214 1.99 -11.60 9.30
C ALA A 214 2.94 -12.34 10.27
N LEU A 215 4.21 -12.48 9.87
CA LEU A 215 5.23 -13.09 10.74
C LEU A 215 5.47 -12.26 12.01
N LEU A 216 5.62 -10.94 11.86
CA LEU A 216 5.76 -10.02 12.99
C LEU A 216 4.54 -10.06 13.91
N PHE A 217 3.33 -10.01 13.37
CA PHE A 217 2.11 -10.10 14.16
C PHE A 217 2.03 -11.42 14.94
N ASN A 218 2.38 -12.52 14.29
CA ASN A 218 2.35 -13.84 14.92
C ASN A 218 3.40 -13.97 16.02
N GLY A 219 4.61 -13.44 15.81
CA GLY A 219 5.72 -13.53 16.77
C GLY A 219 5.56 -12.55 17.94
N GLU A 220 5.31 -11.27 17.66
CA GLU A 220 5.37 -10.21 18.66
C GLU A 220 4.06 -9.96 19.40
N PHE A 221 2.91 -10.17 18.73
CA PHE A 221 1.63 -9.72 19.28
C PHE A 221 0.66 -10.86 19.58
N LEU A 222 0.72 -11.97 18.85
CA LEU A 222 -0.15 -13.13 19.07
C LEU A 222 0.53 -14.23 19.85
N GLY A 223 1.83 -14.46 19.65
CA GLY A 223 2.60 -15.48 20.37
C GLY A 223 1.94 -16.86 20.32
N ALA A 224 1.80 -17.50 21.46
CA ALA A 224 1.18 -18.82 21.57
C ALA A 224 -0.32 -18.85 21.23
N GLU A 225 -0.98 -17.69 21.20
CA GLU A 225 -2.40 -17.56 20.81
C GLU A 225 -2.58 -17.35 19.31
N GLY A 226 -1.49 -17.31 18.54
CA GLY A 226 -1.53 -17.14 17.09
C GLY A 226 -1.96 -18.41 16.34
N PRO A 227 -2.40 -18.27 15.08
CA PRO A 227 -2.77 -19.41 14.26
C PRO A 227 -1.54 -20.20 13.79
N ARG A 228 -1.76 -21.40 13.25
CA ARG A 228 -0.75 -22.05 12.42
C ARG A 228 -0.56 -21.21 11.15
N LEU A 229 0.53 -20.45 11.11
CA LEU A 229 0.85 -19.53 10.02
C LEU A 229 1.82 -20.16 9.03
N ARG A 230 1.53 -19.98 7.73
CA ARG A 230 2.45 -20.20 6.61
C ARG A 230 2.49 -18.94 5.75
N THR A 231 3.64 -18.62 5.22
CA THR A 231 3.81 -17.55 4.24
C THR A 231 4.35 -18.13 2.95
N VAL A 232 3.87 -17.64 1.83
CA VAL A 232 4.41 -17.95 0.50
C VAL A 232 5.08 -16.69 -0.03
N PRO A 233 6.42 -16.58 0.12
CA PRO A 233 7.16 -15.38 -0.29
C PRO A 233 7.13 -15.17 -1.80
N MET A 234 7.32 -13.92 -2.22
CA MET A 234 7.56 -13.57 -3.62
C MET A 234 8.90 -14.12 -4.12
N ALA A 235 9.09 -14.09 -5.44
CA ALA A 235 10.40 -14.27 -6.04
C ALA A 235 10.76 -13.05 -6.89
N GLY A 236 12.01 -12.59 -6.75
CA GLY A 236 12.57 -11.48 -7.53
C GLY A 236 12.30 -10.08 -6.99
N TRP A 237 11.53 -9.93 -5.91
CA TRP A 237 11.37 -8.64 -5.25
C TRP A 237 12.56 -8.32 -4.34
N ARG A 238 12.93 -7.04 -4.29
CA ARG A 238 13.97 -6.50 -3.41
C ARG A 238 13.43 -5.30 -2.65
N ARG A 239 13.91 -5.08 -1.44
CA ARG A 239 13.47 -3.97 -0.57
C ARG A 239 13.57 -2.59 -1.18
N GLY A 240 14.55 -2.37 -2.05
CA GLY A 240 14.71 -1.11 -2.75
C GLY A 240 13.74 -0.90 -3.91
N SER A 241 12.97 -1.91 -4.32
CA SER A 241 12.10 -1.79 -5.49
C SER A 241 10.79 -1.11 -5.14
N PHE A 242 10.45 -0.09 -5.92
CA PHE A 242 9.12 0.49 -5.97
C PHE A 242 8.21 -0.32 -6.91
N PHE A 243 6.89 -0.14 -6.81
CA PHE A 243 5.95 -0.97 -7.56
C PHE A 243 6.18 -0.98 -9.07
N GLY A 244 6.47 0.18 -9.66
CA GLY A 244 6.73 0.29 -11.12
C GLY A 244 7.92 -0.56 -11.62
N GLU A 245 8.81 -0.99 -10.72
CA GLU A 245 9.98 -1.81 -11.06
C GLU A 245 9.68 -3.32 -10.96
N THR A 246 8.51 -3.69 -10.45
CA THR A 246 8.12 -5.09 -10.25
C THR A 246 7.68 -5.79 -11.53
N GLY A 247 7.28 -5.03 -12.56
CA GLY A 247 6.66 -5.55 -13.77
C GLY A 247 5.26 -6.14 -13.54
N LEU A 248 4.63 -5.88 -12.39
CA LEU A 248 3.27 -6.29 -12.09
C LEU A 248 2.27 -5.21 -12.52
N PRO A 249 1.04 -5.58 -12.94
CA PRO A 249 -0.01 -4.61 -13.20
C PRO A 249 -0.50 -4.00 -11.88
N TRP A 250 -0.68 -2.67 -11.86
CA TRP A 250 -1.32 -1.99 -10.73
C TRP A 250 -2.83 -2.15 -10.84
N VAL A 251 -3.43 -2.71 -9.81
CA VAL A 251 -4.88 -2.65 -9.59
C VAL A 251 -5.10 -1.77 -8.36
N PRO A 252 -5.90 -0.70 -8.47
CA PRO A 252 -6.19 0.16 -7.33
C PRO A 252 -6.71 -0.65 -6.13
N PRO A 253 -5.99 -0.65 -5.00
CA PRO A 253 -6.43 -1.40 -3.82
C PRO A 253 -7.66 -0.77 -3.15
N SER A 254 -7.91 0.50 -3.47
CA SER A 254 -9.13 1.22 -3.11
C SER A 254 -9.45 2.28 -4.16
N PRO A 255 -10.68 2.79 -4.25
CA PRO A 255 -11.08 3.79 -5.26
C PRO A 255 -10.24 5.07 -5.23
N ASN A 256 -9.61 5.38 -4.09
CA ASN A 256 -8.81 6.60 -3.93
C ASN A 256 -7.29 6.37 -3.93
N VAL A 257 -6.84 5.19 -4.36
CA VAL A 257 -5.40 4.90 -4.59
C VAL A 257 -5.22 4.42 -6.04
N PRO A 258 -5.46 5.29 -7.03
CA PRO A 258 -5.49 4.91 -8.44
C PRO A 258 -4.13 4.52 -9.02
N THR A 259 -3.03 5.01 -8.45
CA THR A 259 -1.67 4.80 -8.97
C THR A 259 -0.67 4.44 -7.86
N PRO A 260 0.48 3.84 -8.21
CA PRO A 260 1.58 3.67 -7.25
C PRO A 260 2.14 5.00 -6.71
N ASP A 261 2.07 6.09 -7.47
CA ASP A 261 2.52 7.41 -7.01
C ASP A 261 1.58 7.97 -5.94
N THR A 262 0.27 7.71 -6.07
CA THR A 262 -0.70 7.99 -5.01
C THR A 262 -0.35 7.21 -3.73
N ALA A 263 -0.02 5.91 -3.83
CA ALA A 263 0.39 5.11 -2.68
C ALA A 263 1.66 5.66 -2.01
N LEU A 264 2.61 6.18 -2.81
CA LEU A 264 3.84 6.79 -2.31
C LEU A 264 3.57 8.07 -1.50
N ALA A 265 2.65 8.92 -1.94
CA ALA A 265 2.27 10.14 -1.22
C ALA A 265 1.39 9.84 0.01
N TYR A 266 0.61 8.76 -0.05
CA TYR A 266 -0.45 8.43 0.91
C TYR A 266 0.01 8.41 2.36
N ALA A 267 1.18 7.84 2.68
CA ALA A 267 1.68 7.74 4.05
C ALA A 267 1.87 9.11 4.73
N GLY A 268 2.03 10.18 3.96
CA GLY A 268 2.10 11.55 4.47
C GLY A 268 0.78 12.31 4.35
N THR A 269 0.14 12.25 3.21
CA THR A 269 -1.03 13.09 2.90
C THR A 269 -2.34 12.56 3.48
N CYS A 270 -2.43 11.27 3.82
CA CYS A 270 -3.56 10.74 4.58
C CYS A 270 -3.71 11.42 5.97
N LEU A 271 -2.65 12.00 6.51
CA LEU A 271 -2.72 12.78 7.76
C LEU A 271 -3.72 13.94 7.68
N PHE A 272 -4.00 14.45 6.48
CA PHE A 272 -4.97 15.50 6.26
C PHE A 272 -6.43 15.06 6.48
N GLU A 273 -6.71 13.76 6.54
CA GLU A 273 -8.00 13.27 7.05
C GLU A 273 -8.29 13.74 8.47
N GLY A 274 -7.25 14.01 9.26
CA GLY A 274 -7.33 14.56 10.62
C GLY A 274 -7.55 16.08 10.69
N THR A 275 -7.68 16.75 9.55
CA THR A 275 -7.82 18.20 9.43
C THR A 275 -9.09 18.62 8.69
N ASN A 276 -9.31 19.92 8.58
CA ASN A 276 -10.35 20.49 7.72
C ASN A 276 -9.93 20.68 6.26
N LEU A 277 -8.67 20.39 5.88
CA LEU A 277 -8.24 20.41 4.49
C LEU A 277 -8.67 19.13 3.77
N SER A 278 -8.97 19.25 2.48
CA SER A 278 -9.18 18.09 1.59
C SER A 278 -7.84 17.43 1.30
N GLU A 279 -7.82 16.12 1.36
CA GLU A 279 -6.73 15.25 0.91
C GLU A 279 -6.88 14.86 -0.59
N GLY A 280 -7.63 15.63 -1.34
CA GLY A 280 -7.81 15.42 -2.78
C GLY A 280 -8.81 14.33 -3.18
N ARG A 281 -9.53 13.70 -2.24
CA ARG A 281 -10.64 12.79 -2.58
C ARG A 281 -11.67 13.54 -3.39
N GLY A 282 -12.25 12.88 -4.41
CA GLY A 282 -13.15 13.55 -5.37
C GLY A 282 -12.44 14.29 -6.50
N THR A 283 -11.11 14.15 -6.62
CA THR A 283 -10.30 14.58 -7.76
C THR A 283 -9.73 13.38 -8.51
N THR A 284 -9.03 13.61 -9.61
CA THR A 284 -8.34 12.56 -10.37
C THR A 284 -7.03 12.08 -9.73
N THR A 285 -6.51 12.81 -8.73
CA THR A 285 -5.24 12.51 -8.05
C THR A 285 -5.40 12.68 -6.54
N PRO A 286 -6.25 11.85 -5.89
CA PRO A 286 -6.41 11.87 -4.45
C PRO A 286 -5.06 11.61 -3.76
N PHE A 287 -4.87 12.22 -2.60
CA PHE A 287 -3.65 12.17 -1.80
C PHE A 287 -2.40 12.81 -2.44
N GLU A 288 -2.41 13.12 -3.74
CA GLU A 288 -1.38 13.93 -4.38
C GLU A 288 -1.73 15.43 -4.35
N LEU A 289 -2.99 15.75 -4.09
CA LEU A 289 -3.52 17.11 -3.92
C LEU A 289 -4.01 17.30 -2.49
N VAL A 290 -3.62 18.40 -1.87
CA VAL A 290 -4.10 18.80 -0.54
C VAL A 290 -4.46 20.28 -0.58
N GLY A 291 -5.63 20.65 -0.02
CA GLY A 291 -6.03 22.05 -0.04
C GLY A 291 -7.39 22.33 0.57
N ALA A 292 -7.77 23.60 0.57
CA ALA A 292 -9.07 24.06 1.05
C ALA A 292 -9.48 25.38 0.38
N GLU A 293 -10.74 25.76 0.55
CA GLU A 293 -11.22 27.09 0.17
C GLU A 293 -10.44 28.18 0.95
N GLY A 294 -9.92 29.17 0.26
CA GLY A 294 -9.15 30.27 0.85
C GLY A 294 -7.66 30.01 1.08
N VAL A 295 -7.16 28.83 0.72
CA VAL A 295 -5.71 28.57 0.66
C VAL A 295 -5.13 29.16 -0.62
N ASP A 296 -3.93 29.72 -0.56
CA ASP A 296 -3.24 30.34 -1.68
C ASP A 296 -1.77 29.85 -1.83
N ARG A 297 -1.06 30.44 -2.83
CA ARG A 297 0.32 30.07 -3.17
C ARG A 297 1.33 30.15 -2.03
N ARG A 298 1.06 30.96 -1.00
CA ARG A 298 1.97 31.10 0.16
C ARG A 298 2.23 29.76 0.85
N TRP A 299 1.28 28.83 0.77
CA TRP A 299 1.49 27.51 1.32
C TRP A 299 2.51 26.70 0.51
N ALA A 300 2.41 26.67 -0.82
CA ALA A 300 3.40 26.00 -1.66
C ALA A 300 4.80 26.60 -1.51
N GLU A 301 4.90 27.95 -1.43
CA GLU A 301 6.15 28.65 -1.18
C GLU A 301 6.75 28.27 0.18
N ALA A 302 5.93 28.24 1.25
CA ALA A 302 6.36 27.87 2.59
C ALA A 302 6.80 26.40 2.68
N ALA A 303 6.09 25.48 2.00
CA ALA A 303 6.42 24.06 1.97
C ALA A 303 7.73 23.80 1.22
N ASN A 304 7.95 24.44 0.05
CA ASN A 304 9.24 24.36 -0.66
C ASN A 304 10.40 24.98 0.13
N GLY A 305 10.12 26.01 0.92
CA GLY A 305 11.10 26.64 1.81
C GLY A 305 11.64 25.72 2.91
N LEU A 306 11.02 24.57 3.16
CA LEU A 306 11.54 23.53 4.07
C LEU A 306 12.70 22.74 3.48
N GLY A 307 12.92 22.75 2.16
CA GLY A 307 14.00 22.02 1.49
C GLY A 307 13.91 20.50 1.63
N LEU A 308 12.71 19.93 1.71
CA LEU A 308 12.53 18.47 1.87
C LEU A 308 13.00 17.71 0.63
N ALA A 309 13.81 16.68 0.85
CA ALA A 309 14.42 15.92 -0.22
C ALA A 309 13.40 15.16 -1.08
N GLY A 310 13.64 15.10 -2.40
CA GLY A 310 12.91 14.25 -3.34
C GLY A 310 11.52 14.74 -3.74
N VAL A 311 11.06 15.90 -3.25
CA VAL A 311 9.71 16.42 -3.52
C VAL A 311 9.69 17.91 -3.77
N TRP A 312 8.86 18.34 -4.70
CA TRP A 312 8.44 19.73 -4.87
C TRP A 312 6.94 19.85 -4.55
N PHE A 313 6.56 21.00 -4.01
CA PHE A 313 5.18 21.36 -3.72
C PHE A 313 4.73 22.44 -4.72
N ARG A 314 3.97 22.03 -5.73
CA ARG A 314 3.45 22.93 -6.73
C ARG A 314 2.13 23.51 -6.25
N GLU A 315 1.92 24.84 -6.38
CA GLU A 315 0.59 25.45 -6.26
C GLU A 315 -0.42 24.72 -7.15
N ALA A 316 -1.59 24.43 -6.61
CA ALA A 316 -2.66 23.77 -7.33
C ALA A 316 -4.03 24.33 -6.96
N TRP A 317 -4.93 24.32 -7.95
CA TRP A 317 -6.33 24.66 -7.77
C TRP A 317 -7.18 23.48 -8.23
N PHE A 318 -8.20 23.11 -7.45
CA PHE A 318 -9.03 21.96 -7.76
C PHE A 318 -10.42 22.09 -7.12
N THR A 319 -11.39 21.36 -7.67
CA THR A 319 -12.75 21.30 -7.13
C THR A 319 -13.11 19.83 -6.89
N PRO A 320 -13.15 19.36 -5.64
CA PRO A 320 -13.54 17.98 -5.34
C PRO A 320 -14.99 17.72 -5.74
N ALA A 321 -15.28 16.59 -6.37
CA ALA A 321 -16.64 16.17 -6.72
C ALA A 321 -17.40 15.59 -5.51
N PHE A 322 -16.69 15.06 -4.52
CA PHE A 322 -17.26 14.53 -3.27
C PHE A 322 -16.24 14.68 -2.11
N SER A 323 -16.62 14.30 -0.89
CA SER A 323 -15.81 14.41 0.33
C SER A 323 -15.69 15.87 0.80
N LYS A 324 -14.61 16.23 1.48
CA LYS A 324 -14.39 17.59 2.00
C LYS A 324 -14.34 18.61 0.85
N HIS A 325 -14.95 19.75 1.08
CA HIS A 325 -15.02 20.86 0.12
C HIS A 325 -15.67 20.50 -1.23
N ALA A 326 -16.55 19.48 -1.30
CA ALA A 326 -17.24 19.10 -2.53
C ALA A 326 -17.92 20.30 -3.20
N GLY A 327 -17.69 20.48 -4.52
CA GLY A 327 -18.23 21.56 -5.31
C GLY A 327 -17.59 22.94 -5.07
N LYS A 328 -16.60 23.07 -4.19
CA LYS A 328 -15.91 24.34 -3.89
C LYS A 328 -14.53 24.37 -4.53
N VAL A 329 -14.14 25.57 -4.98
CA VAL A 329 -12.78 25.79 -5.49
C VAL A 329 -11.81 25.85 -4.32
N CYS A 330 -10.88 24.91 -4.28
CA CYS A 330 -9.81 24.83 -3.30
C CYS A 330 -8.49 25.32 -3.92
N GLY A 331 -7.79 26.19 -3.23
CA GLY A 331 -6.37 26.39 -3.40
C GLY A 331 -5.59 25.40 -2.56
N GLY A 332 -4.36 25.11 -2.94
CA GLY A 332 -3.55 24.16 -2.19
C GLY A 332 -2.24 23.79 -2.87
N VAL A 333 -1.78 22.59 -2.60
CA VAL A 333 -0.53 22.06 -3.14
C VAL A 333 -0.74 20.73 -3.81
N ARG A 334 0.03 20.48 -4.88
CA ARG A 334 0.27 19.15 -5.45
C ARG A 334 1.69 18.71 -5.13
N LEU A 335 1.83 17.50 -4.64
CA LEU A 335 3.13 16.86 -4.44
C LEU A 335 3.66 16.39 -5.80
N ILE A 336 4.92 16.72 -6.10
CA ILE A 336 5.67 16.25 -7.27
C ILE A 336 6.91 15.51 -6.73
N VAL A 337 6.82 14.20 -6.64
CA VAL A 337 7.96 13.38 -6.24
C VAL A 337 8.88 13.21 -7.45
N HIS A 338 10.09 13.76 -7.37
CA HIS A 338 11.10 13.71 -8.43
C HIS A 338 12.26 12.75 -8.12
N ASP A 339 12.44 12.40 -6.84
CA ASP A 339 13.38 11.38 -6.40
C ASP A 339 12.72 10.52 -5.31
N ARG A 340 12.30 9.31 -5.70
CA ARG A 340 11.58 8.38 -4.81
C ARG A 340 12.45 7.82 -3.69
N GLU A 341 13.76 7.68 -3.92
CA GLU A 341 14.68 7.15 -2.91
C GLU A 341 14.97 8.17 -1.80
N ALA A 342 15.07 9.43 -2.15
CA ALA A 342 15.28 10.52 -1.22
C ALA A 342 13.97 10.96 -0.52
N PHE A 343 12.82 10.70 -1.11
CA PHE A 343 11.52 11.14 -0.60
C PHE A 343 11.12 10.41 0.68
N ASP A 344 10.79 11.19 1.72
CA ASP A 344 10.14 10.71 2.95
C ASP A 344 8.69 11.24 3.00
N PRO A 345 7.69 10.39 2.72
CA PRO A 345 6.30 10.83 2.68
C PRO A 345 5.80 11.33 4.04
N VAL A 346 6.28 10.76 5.16
CA VAL A 346 5.83 11.17 6.49
C VAL A 346 6.37 12.55 6.83
N ARG A 347 7.65 12.82 6.58
CA ARG A 347 8.22 14.15 6.74
C ARG A 347 7.56 15.19 5.83
N ALA A 348 7.22 14.80 4.60
CA ALA A 348 6.50 15.67 3.68
C ALA A 348 5.09 16.02 4.19
N GLY A 349 4.34 15.03 4.69
CA GLY A 349 3.03 15.23 5.31
C GLY A 349 3.11 16.16 6.54
N ILE A 350 4.08 15.92 7.43
CA ILE A 350 4.32 16.79 8.61
C ILE A 350 4.71 18.21 8.16
N GLY A 351 5.58 18.34 7.17
CA GLY A 351 5.98 19.65 6.62
C GLY A 351 4.80 20.44 6.07
N LEU A 352 3.90 19.75 5.38
CA LEU A 352 2.66 20.35 4.90
C LEU A 352 1.72 20.75 6.07
N LEU A 353 1.58 19.94 7.12
CA LEU A 353 0.79 20.30 8.31
C LEU A 353 1.35 21.54 9.02
N VAL A 354 2.66 21.54 9.30
CA VAL A 354 3.36 22.66 9.96
C VAL A 354 3.21 23.95 9.15
N THR A 355 3.41 23.90 7.85
CA THR A 355 3.33 25.08 6.98
C THR A 355 1.89 25.53 6.79
N ALA A 356 0.92 24.63 6.63
CA ALA A 356 -0.51 24.99 6.55
C ALA A 356 -0.95 25.73 7.84
N ARG A 357 -0.62 25.18 9.01
CA ARG A 357 -0.93 25.80 10.31
C ARG A 357 -0.36 27.21 10.44
N ARG A 358 0.84 27.44 9.89
CA ARG A 358 1.55 28.71 9.96
C ARG A 358 0.99 29.76 8.99
N VAL A 359 0.64 29.38 7.75
CA VAL A 359 0.34 30.35 6.69
C VAL A 359 -1.16 30.56 6.43
N TRP A 360 -2.01 29.63 6.89
CA TRP A 360 -3.46 29.69 6.66
C TRP A 360 -4.23 29.74 7.96
N SER A 361 -4.84 30.88 8.26
CA SER A 361 -5.59 31.10 9.51
C SER A 361 -6.85 30.23 9.64
N GLY A 362 -7.34 29.65 8.53
CA GLY A 362 -8.47 28.73 8.51
C GLY A 362 -8.11 27.28 8.88
N PHE A 363 -6.82 26.96 9.14
CA PHE A 363 -6.40 25.61 9.51
C PHE A 363 -7.09 25.15 10.80
N GLY A 364 -7.60 23.92 10.79
CA GLY A 364 -8.19 23.30 11.97
C GLY A 364 -8.06 21.78 11.96
N TRP A 365 -7.90 21.22 13.14
CA TRP A 365 -8.02 19.78 13.35
C TRP A 365 -9.49 19.35 13.34
N ARG A 366 -9.76 18.12 12.98
CA ARG A 366 -11.07 17.52 13.22
C ARG A 366 -11.37 17.51 14.72
N ALA A 367 -12.61 17.75 15.09
CA ALA A 367 -13.04 17.86 16.49
C ALA A 367 -12.83 16.58 17.32
N ASP A 368 -12.80 15.40 16.66
CA ASP A 368 -12.55 14.11 17.29
C ASP A 368 -11.06 13.77 17.40
N HIS A 369 -10.18 14.71 17.05
CA HIS A 369 -8.72 14.54 17.01
C HIS A 369 -8.28 13.30 16.22
N TRP A 370 -8.91 13.04 15.08
CA TRP A 370 -8.61 11.89 14.23
C TRP A 370 -7.11 11.76 13.89
N ILE A 371 -6.41 12.88 13.80
CA ILE A 371 -4.96 12.91 13.59
C ILE A 371 -4.19 12.08 14.62
N ASP A 372 -4.64 12.04 15.88
CA ASP A 372 -3.96 11.31 16.96
C ASP A 372 -4.01 9.79 16.72
N ARG A 373 -5.11 9.29 16.10
CA ARG A 373 -5.22 7.88 15.70
C ARG A 373 -4.35 7.58 14.48
N LEU A 374 -4.29 8.49 13.51
CA LEU A 374 -3.45 8.34 12.32
C LEU A 374 -1.97 8.34 12.68
N THR A 375 -1.53 9.24 13.55
CA THR A 375 -0.12 9.30 13.98
C THR A 375 0.21 8.34 15.12
N GLY A 376 -0.80 7.83 15.83
CA GLY A 376 -0.64 6.87 16.91
C GLY A 376 -0.32 7.51 18.28
N SER A 377 -0.42 8.82 18.39
CA SER A 377 -0.33 9.61 19.63
C SER A 377 -0.81 11.03 19.36
N ASP A 378 -1.02 11.82 20.42
CA ASP A 378 -1.33 13.26 20.32
C ASP A 378 -0.09 14.14 20.04
N ARG A 379 1.11 13.55 20.02
CA ARG A 379 2.39 14.29 19.94
C ARG A 379 2.50 15.16 18.69
N VAL A 380 2.14 14.62 17.51
CA VAL A 380 2.20 15.40 16.28
C VAL A 380 1.29 16.62 16.35
N ARG A 381 0.04 16.44 16.79
CA ARG A 381 -0.92 17.54 16.91
C ARG A 381 -0.42 18.60 17.90
N THR A 382 -0.01 18.21 19.09
CA THR A 382 0.41 19.14 20.15
C THR A 382 1.68 19.89 19.76
N LEU A 383 2.64 19.24 19.09
CA LEU A 383 3.86 19.89 18.61
C LEU A 383 3.59 20.86 17.47
N VAL A 384 2.72 20.50 16.50
CA VAL A 384 2.29 21.41 15.44
C VAL A 384 1.58 22.65 16.02
N ASP A 385 0.71 22.48 17.02
CA ASP A 385 0.02 23.60 17.67
C ASP A 385 0.99 24.48 18.49
N ALA A 386 2.05 23.90 19.03
CA ALA A 386 3.13 24.63 19.71
C ALA A 386 4.07 25.35 18.73
N GLY A 387 3.93 25.15 17.41
CA GLY A 387 4.76 25.80 16.40
C GLY A 387 6.10 25.07 16.13
N ALA A 388 6.25 23.82 16.56
CA ALA A 388 7.44 23.02 16.33
C ALA A 388 7.71 22.82 14.83
N GLY A 389 8.99 22.76 14.46
CA GLY A 389 9.42 22.44 13.10
C GLY A 389 9.43 20.94 12.79
N VAL A 390 9.62 20.61 11.50
CA VAL A 390 9.61 19.21 11.02
C VAL A 390 10.66 18.36 11.76
N GLU A 391 11.87 18.89 11.95
CA GLU A 391 12.98 18.15 12.60
C GLU A 391 12.71 17.89 14.08
N GLU A 392 12.10 18.84 14.79
CA GLU A 392 11.72 18.66 16.19
C GLU A 392 10.64 17.60 16.33
N ILE A 393 9.60 17.64 15.49
CA ILE A 393 8.53 16.65 15.46
C ILE A 393 9.08 15.26 15.10
N ALA A 394 9.98 15.19 14.10
CA ALA A 394 10.62 13.94 13.72
C ALA A 394 11.56 13.39 14.81
N GLY A 395 12.21 14.25 15.56
CA GLY A 395 13.02 13.88 16.73
C GLY A 395 12.21 13.17 17.82
N ASP A 396 10.96 13.56 18.04
CA ASP A 396 10.09 13.01 19.07
C ASP A 396 9.84 11.48 18.89
N TRP A 397 9.72 10.99 17.68
CA TRP A 397 9.47 9.56 17.42
C TRP A 397 10.73 8.73 17.14
N SER A 398 11.91 9.34 17.06
CA SER A 398 13.15 8.68 16.60
C SER A 398 13.52 7.43 17.40
N ALA A 399 13.42 7.49 18.73
CA ALA A 399 13.73 6.37 19.61
C ALA A 399 12.72 5.20 19.46
N GLY A 400 11.44 5.52 19.29
CA GLY A 400 10.40 4.51 19.03
C GLY A 400 10.60 3.82 17.68
N LEU A 401 10.92 4.60 16.66
CA LEU A 401 11.19 4.10 15.33
C LEU A 401 12.43 3.20 15.29
N ALA A 402 13.51 3.55 16.00
CA ALA A 402 14.71 2.74 16.10
C ALA A 402 14.43 1.38 16.76
N ARG A 403 13.62 1.35 17.83
CA ARG A 403 13.19 0.07 18.46
C ARG A 403 12.36 -0.78 17.51
N PHE A 404 11.39 -0.17 16.82
CA PHE A 404 10.59 -0.89 15.82
C PHE A 404 11.46 -1.44 14.68
N ALA A 405 12.42 -0.66 14.18
CA ALA A 405 13.33 -1.09 13.13
C ALA A 405 14.15 -2.32 13.54
N ALA A 406 14.61 -2.38 14.79
CA ALA A 406 15.33 -3.54 15.32
C ALA A 406 14.45 -4.80 15.39
N VAL A 407 13.23 -4.68 15.92
CA VAL A 407 12.27 -5.81 15.95
C VAL A 407 11.89 -6.25 14.55
N ARG A 408 11.60 -5.29 13.66
CA ARG A 408 11.24 -5.56 12.26
C ARG A 408 12.27 -6.41 11.54
N GLU A 409 13.57 -6.19 11.79
CA GLU A 409 14.67 -6.86 11.09
C GLU A 409 14.59 -8.40 11.20
N GLU A 410 14.08 -8.92 12.31
CA GLU A 410 13.94 -10.37 12.57
C GLU A 410 12.88 -11.03 11.67
N TYR A 411 11.99 -10.26 11.08
CA TYR A 411 10.85 -10.75 10.29
C TYR A 411 10.98 -10.50 8.79
N LEU A 412 12.12 -9.95 8.35
CA LEU A 412 12.33 -9.62 6.94
C LEU A 412 12.63 -10.86 6.11
N LEU A 413 11.94 -11.02 4.98
CA LEU A 413 12.06 -12.17 4.06
C LEU A 413 12.94 -11.89 2.84
N TYR A 414 13.24 -10.62 2.56
CA TYR A 414 13.88 -10.20 1.31
C TYR A 414 15.11 -9.35 1.56
N PRO A 415 16.11 -9.39 0.65
CA PRO A 415 17.33 -8.58 0.74
C PRO A 415 17.09 -7.10 0.41
#